data_4ba3dcb0dfdff0220d75a7a3fcd6bd6c
#
_entry.id   4ba3dcb0dfdff0220d75a7a3fcd6bd6c
#
_cell.length_a   1.000
_cell.length_b   1.000
_cell.length_c   1.000
_cell.angle_alpha   90.00
_cell.angle_beta   90.00
_cell.angle_gamma   90.00
#
_symmetry.space_group_name_H-M   'P 1'
#
loop_
_entity.id
_entity.type
_entity.pdbx_description
1 polymer ?
#
loop_
_entity_poly.entity_id
_entity_poly.type
_entity_poly.pdbx_seq_one_letter_code
_entity_poly.pdbx_strand_id
1 'polypeptide(L)'
;MVPELASRAHEQNIVPVVSEALRKAGVSPGDLTAIAFTRGPGLLGSLLVGTSFAKALSLSLDIPMVMVNHLQGHILANFVRQPDKPVDEPSFPYLCLLVSGGNSQIVRVNSPLEYDILGQTIDDAVGEAFDKCSKMLGLGYPGGPVIDRLAKLGDPDRFHFAKPNIPGLDYSFSGIKTSLLYFVRDEMAKDPDFLEKNKEDLCASFQKTLIDILMGKLVRAAKETKIRQITIGGGVSANSGLRERIVAEGKKRGWKTFLPEFKFTTDNAAMIAVAGWFRYKAGERTPLDVAPVSRMADY
;
A
#
# COMPACT_ATOMS: atom_id res chain seq x y z
N MET A 1 10.72 13.39 -2.12
CA MET A 1 11.02 13.08 -3.54
C MET A 1 10.74 14.34 -4.35
N VAL A 2 11.61 14.72 -5.29
CA VAL A 2 11.40 15.86 -6.19
C VAL A 2 10.62 15.35 -7.41
N PRO A 3 9.38 15.80 -7.67
CA PRO A 3 8.51 15.23 -8.72
C PRO A 3 9.13 15.28 -10.13
N GLU A 4 9.85 16.35 -10.44
CA GLU A 4 10.52 16.52 -11.74
C GLU A 4 11.63 15.47 -11.96
N LEU A 5 12.45 15.22 -10.94
CA LEU A 5 13.50 14.20 -11.02
C LEU A 5 12.92 12.80 -11.21
N ALA A 6 11.79 12.51 -10.56
CA ALA A 6 11.08 11.25 -10.75
C ALA A 6 10.60 11.09 -12.20
N SER A 7 9.98 12.12 -12.78
CA SER A 7 9.48 12.09 -14.15
C SER A 7 10.60 11.86 -15.17
N ARG A 8 11.73 12.55 -15.03
CA ARG A 8 12.91 12.38 -15.88
C ARG A 8 13.51 10.97 -15.77
N ALA A 9 13.57 10.43 -14.55
CA ALA A 9 14.04 9.05 -14.36
C ALA A 9 13.09 8.04 -15.03
N HIS A 10 11.78 8.24 -14.95
CA HIS A 10 10.82 7.39 -15.66
C HIS A 10 10.97 7.48 -17.17
N GLU A 11 11.13 8.67 -17.73
CA GLU A 11 11.34 8.87 -19.16
C GLU A 11 12.58 8.11 -19.68
N GLN A 12 13.68 8.20 -18.95
CA GLN A 12 14.93 7.51 -19.29
C GLN A 12 14.82 5.98 -19.20
N ASN A 13 14.06 5.47 -18.25
CA ASN A 13 14.05 4.05 -17.91
C ASN A 13 12.90 3.26 -18.53
N ILE A 14 11.81 3.88 -19.00
CA ILE A 14 10.59 3.15 -19.40
C ILE A 14 10.86 2.19 -20.57
N VAL A 15 11.57 2.62 -21.59
CA VAL A 15 11.89 1.77 -22.76
C VAL A 15 12.81 0.61 -22.36
N PRO A 16 13.98 0.83 -21.71
CA PRO A 16 14.84 -0.26 -21.25
C PRO A 16 14.12 -1.26 -20.34
N VAL A 17 13.30 -0.77 -19.41
CA VAL A 17 12.55 -1.64 -18.45
C VAL A 17 11.53 -2.51 -19.17
N VAL A 18 10.76 -1.94 -20.12
CA VAL A 18 9.77 -2.71 -20.90
C VAL A 18 10.48 -3.72 -21.80
N SER A 19 11.55 -3.32 -22.47
CA SER A 19 12.35 -4.24 -23.32
C SER A 19 12.90 -5.41 -22.51
N GLU A 20 13.44 -5.15 -21.32
CA GLU A 20 13.97 -6.18 -20.45
C GLU A 20 12.85 -7.10 -19.89
N ALA A 21 11.68 -6.55 -19.62
CA ALA A 21 10.53 -7.33 -19.16
C ALA A 21 10.06 -8.32 -20.25
N LEU A 22 9.93 -7.86 -21.50
CA LEU A 22 9.60 -8.72 -22.63
C LEU A 22 10.65 -9.80 -22.86
N ARG A 23 11.94 -9.43 -22.84
CA ARG A 23 13.06 -10.38 -22.98
C ARG A 23 13.02 -11.46 -21.89
N LYS A 24 12.80 -11.09 -20.63
CA LYS A 24 12.68 -12.04 -19.50
C LYS A 24 11.45 -12.93 -19.60
N ALA A 25 10.36 -12.41 -20.13
CA ALA A 25 9.14 -13.19 -20.37
C ALA A 25 9.26 -14.11 -21.58
N GLY A 26 10.26 -13.93 -22.44
CA GLY A 26 10.42 -14.71 -23.69
C GLY A 26 9.35 -14.41 -24.72
N VAL A 27 8.78 -13.18 -24.70
CA VAL A 27 7.72 -12.74 -25.61
C VAL A 27 8.15 -11.51 -26.41
N SER A 28 7.59 -11.38 -27.61
CA SER A 28 7.75 -10.20 -28.46
C SER A 28 6.65 -9.17 -28.21
N PRO A 29 6.80 -7.91 -28.63
CA PRO A 29 5.71 -6.93 -28.59
C PRO A 29 4.44 -7.39 -29.31
N GLY A 30 4.57 -8.15 -30.40
CA GLY A 30 3.43 -8.68 -31.17
C GLY A 30 2.61 -9.75 -30.45
N ASP A 31 3.12 -10.33 -29.37
CA ASP A 31 2.42 -11.32 -28.56
C ASP A 31 1.51 -10.65 -27.49
N LEU A 32 1.58 -9.33 -27.35
CA LEU A 32 0.78 -8.59 -26.37
C LEU A 32 -0.66 -8.46 -26.86
N THR A 33 -1.61 -8.73 -25.97
CA THR A 33 -3.05 -8.63 -26.26
C THR A 33 -3.65 -7.28 -25.85
N ALA A 34 -3.07 -6.65 -24.83
CA ALA A 34 -3.52 -5.36 -24.29
C ALA A 34 -2.41 -4.71 -23.46
N ILE A 35 -2.54 -3.41 -23.20
CA ILE A 35 -1.62 -2.66 -22.35
C ILE A 35 -2.39 -2.13 -21.14
N ALA A 36 -2.04 -2.59 -19.94
CA ALA A 36 -2.51 -2.02 -18.69
C ALA A 36 -1.57 -0.90 -18.23
N PHE A 37 -2.11 0.24 -17.84
CA PHE A 37 -1.32 1.37 -17.35
C PHE A 37 -2.00 2.07 -16.18
N THR A 38 -1.21 2.69 -15.30
CA THR A 38 -1.72 3.47 -14.17
C THR A 38 -2.22 4.83 -14.66
N ARG A 39 -3.53 5.07 -14.58
CA ARG A 39 -4.11 6.40 -14.83
C ARG A 39 -3.86 7.35 -13.65
N GLY A 40 -3.88 6.83 -12.44
CA GLY A 40 -3.76 7.54 -11.17
C GLY A 40 -4.23 6.68 -9.99
N PRO A 41 -4.22 7.23 -8.76
CA PRO A 41 -3.53 8.47 -8.37
C PRO A 41 -2.01 8.35 -8.40
N GLY A 42 -1.31 9.51 -8.40
CA GLY A 42 0.15 9.54 -8.35
C GLY A 42 0.76 10.88 -8.77
N LEU A 43 2.08 10.94 -8.89
CA LEU A 43 2.82 12.11 -9.37
C LEU A 43 2.51 12.34 -10.85
N LEU A 44 1.85 13.46 -11.16
CA LEU A 44 1.32 13.74 -12.51
C LEU A 44 2.38 13.59 -13.61
N GLY A 45 3.60 14.10 -13.40
CA GLY A 45 4.68 13.99 -14.38
C GLY A 45 5.08 12.54 -14.67
N SER A 46 5.17 11.69 -13.63
CA SER A 46 5.46 10.25 -13.79
C SER A 46 4.32 9.51 -14.48
N LEU A 47 3.07 9.86 -14.13
CA LEU A 47 1.88 9.30 -14.79
C LEU A 47 1.78 9.71 -16.26
N LEU A 48 2.17 10.95 -16.61
CA LEU A 48 2.24 11.40 -18.00
C LEU A 48 3.21 10.56 -18.83
N VAL A 49 4.39 10.26 -18.31
CA VAL A 49 5.36 9.37 -19.00
C VAL A 49 4.74 8.01 -19.27
N GLY A 50 4.19 7.36 -18.23
CA GLY A 50 3.57 6.03 -18.38
C GLY A 50 2.37 6.02 -19.32
N THR A 51 1.48 7.01 -19.22
CA THR A 51 0.30 7.13 -20.09
C THR A 51 0.69 7.40 -21.55
N SER A 52 1.65 8.29 -21.79
CA SER A 52 2.12 8.59 -23.15
C SER A 52 2.79 7.38 -23.80
N PHE A 53 3.60 6.65 -23.04
CA PHE A 53 4.21 5.41 -23.51
C PHE A 53 3.17 4.33 -23.83
N ALA A 54 2.18 4.14 -22.95
CA ALA A 54 1.09 3.18 -23.17
C ALA A 54 0.28 3.50 -24.44
N LYS A 55 -0.04 4.79 -24.67
CA LYS A 55 -0.71 5.25 -25.88
C LYS A 55 0.10 4.98 -27.15
N ALA A 56 1.39 5.34 -27.14
CA ALA A 56 2.26 5.13 -28.30
C ALA A 56 2.40 3.64 -28.61
N LEU A 57 2.58 2.79 -27.61
CA LEU A 57 2.68 1.35 -27.79
C LEU A 57 1.36 0.73 -28.29
N SER A 58 0.21 1.17 -27.74
CA SER A 58 -1.11 0.75 -28.19
C SER A 58 -1.34 1.07 -29.66
N LEU A 59 -1.02 2.30 -30.07
CA LEU A 59 -1.12 2.72 -31.48
C LEU A 59 -0.18 1.92 -32.40
N SER A 60 1.06 1.70 -31.99
CA SER A 60 2.05 1.02 -32.83
C SER A 60 1.76 -0.46 -33.03
N LEU A 61 1.09 -1.10 -32.08
CA LEU A 61 0.78 -2.53 -32.10
C LEU A 61 -0.69 -2.82 -32.47
N ASP A 62 -1.50 -1.78 -32.64
CA ASP A 62 -2.96 -1.88 -32.88
C ASP A 62 -3.68 -2.77 -31.86
N ILE A 63 -3.30 -2.62 -30.58
CA ILE A 63 -3.91 -3.35 -29.46
C ILE A 63 -4.54 -2.40 -28.45
N PRO A 64 -5.62 -2.83 -27.74
CA PRO A 64 -6.30 -1.97 -26.79
C PRO A 64 -5.44 -1.67 -25.56
N MET A 65 -5.68 -0.51 -24.94
CA MET A 65 -5.16 -0.19 -23.63
C MET A 65 -6.28 -0.17 -22.57
N VAL A 66 -5.91 -0.40 -21.32
CA VAL A 66 -6.80 -0.43 -20.17
C VAL A 66 -6.21 0.40 -19.04
N MET A 67 -6.95 1.43 -18.64
CA MET A 67 -6.56 2.24 -17.49
C MET A 67 -6.81 1.52 -16.17
N VAL A 68 -5.90 1.68 -15.22
CA VAL A 68 -5.99 1.08 -13.88
C VAL A 68 -5.85 2.16 -12.83
N ASN A 69 -6.68 2.08 -11.79
CA ASN A 69 -6.45 2.82 -10.56
C ASN A 69 -5.32 2.15 -9.77
N HIS A 70 -4.30 2.91 -9.38
CA HIS A 70 -3.14 2.43 -8.64
C HIS A 70 -3.50 1.65 -7.36
N LEU A 71 -4.51 2.13 -6.63
CA LEU A 71 -4.96 1.50 -5.40
C LEU A 71 -5.65 0.16 -5.65
N GLN A 72 -6.39 0.02 -6.77
CA GLN A 72 -6.92 -1.28 -7.21
C GLN A 72 -5.80 -2.29 -7.44
N GLY A 73 -4.68 -1.84 -8.03
CA GLY A 73 -3.50 -2.70 -8.18
C GLY A 73 -3.06 -3.29 -6.84
N HIS A 74 -2.91 -2.48 -5.80
CA HIS A 74 -2.56 -2.96 -4.46
C HIS A 74 -3.61 -3.90 -3.85
N ILE A 75 -4.89 -3.62 -4.03
CA ILE A 75 -5.99 -4.45 -3.51
C ILE A 75 -5.98 -5.84 -4.18
N LEU A 76 -5.71 -5.87 -5.49
CA LEU A 76 -5.71 -7.09 -6.31
C LEU A 76 -4.34 -7.79 -6.37
N ALA A 77 -3.31 -7.27 -5.70
CA ALA A 77 -1.96 -7.84 -5.71
C ALA A 77 -1.91 -9.32 -5.25
N ASN A 78 -2.86 -9.73 -4.41
CA ASN A 78 -2.99 -11.13 -3.97
C ASN A 78 -3.44 -12.10 -5.09
N PHE A 79 -3.86 -11.60 -6.25
CA PHE A 79 -4.20 -12.40 -7.43
C PHE A 79 -3.02 -12.55 -8.42
N VAL A 80 -1.83 -12.01 -8.08
CA VAL A 80 -0.63 -12.21 -8.91
C VAL A 80 -0.18 -13.66 -8.78
N ARG A 81 -0.37 -14.43 -9.85
CA ARG A 81 0.03 -15.85 -9.90
C ARG A 81 1.50 -15.98 -10.31
N GLN A 82 2.15 -16.97 -9.76
CA GLN A 82 3.52 -17.36 -10.11
C GLN A 82 3.50 -18.81 -10.59
N PRO A 83 4.22 -19.15 -11.68
CA PRO A 83 4.15 -20.48 -12.28
C PRO A 83 4.43 -21.63 -11.31
N ASP A 84 5.39 -21.43 -10.40
CA ASP A 84 5.90 -22.47 -9.51
C ASP A 84 5.25 -22.50 -8.12
N LYS A 85 4.15 -21.74 -7.93
CA LYS A 85 3.49 -21.66 -6.63
C LYS A 85 2.02 -22.08 -6.72
N PRO A 86 1.52 -22.75 -5.66
CA PRO A 86 0.08 -23.06 -5.59
C PRO A 86 -0.73 -21.76 -5.58
N VAL A 87 -1.89 -21.83 -6.21
CA VAL A 87 -2.84 -20.71 -6.21
C VAL A 87 -3.50 -20.66 -4.83
N ASP A 88 -3.23 -19.60 -4.08
CA ASP A 88 -3.89 -19.26 -2.82
C ASP A 88 -4.36 -17.81 -2.89
N GLU A 89 -5.55 -17.61 -3.41
CA GLU A 89 -6.17 -16.31 -3.64
C GLU A 89 -7.50 -16.18 -2.88
N PRO A 90 -7.87 -14.96 -2.45
CA PRO A 90 -9.15 -14.76 -1.78
C PRO A 90 -10.32 -14.97 -2.74
N SER A 91 -11.44 -15.45 -2.22
CA SER A 91 -12.72 -15.42 -2.94
C SER A 91 -13.52 -14.18 -2.53
N PHE A 92 -14.32 -13.67 -3.45
CA PHE A 92 -15.18 -12.52 -3.20
C PHE A 92 -16.44 -12.91 -2.40
N PRO A 93 -16.97 -12.06 -1.50
CA PRO A 93 -16.33 -10.81 -1.04
C PRO A 93 -15.23 -11.04 -0.01
N TYR A 94 -14.26 -10.12 0.05
CA TYR A 94 -13.23 -10.08 1.10
C TYR A 94 -12.98 -8.67 1.62
N LEU A 95 -12.31 -8.53 2.77
CA LEU A 95 -11.84 -7.25 3.28
C LEU A 95 -10.36 -7.06 2.96
N CYS A 96 -10.02 -5.90 2.42
CA CYS A 96 -8.64 -5.47 2.20
C CYS A 96 -8.29 -4.32 3.16
N LEU A 97 -7.27 -4.50 3.98
CA LEU A 97 -6.62 -3.40 4.69
C LEU A 97 -5.57 -2.78 3.76
N LEU A 98 -5.93 -1.69 3.09
CA LEU A 98 -5.07 -0.95 2.19
C LEU A 98 -4.30 0.12 2.97
N VAL A 99 -2.97 -0.05 3.09
CA VAL A 99 -2.09 0.81 3.89
C VAL A 99 -0.83 1.18 3.11
N SER A 100 -0.65 2.46 2.87
CA SER A 100 0.47 3.01 2.10
C SER A 100 0.98 4.32 2.69
N GLY A 101 1.92 4.98 2.02
CA GLY A 101 2.38 6.33 2.37
C GLY A 101 1.28 7.39 2.34
N GLY A 102 0.28 7.25 1.46
CA GLY A 102 -0.78 8.24 1.27
C GLY A 102 -2.20 7.70 1.56
N ASN A 103 -2.37 6.42 1.86
CA ASN A 103 -3.68 5.82 2.05
C ASN A 103 -3.72 4.89 3.26
N SER A 104 -4.82 4.93 4.00
CA SER A 104 -5.16 3.97 5.04
C SER A 104 -6.66 3.74 4.99
N GLN A 105 -7.07 2.59 4.45
CA GLN A 105 -8.48 2.28 4.18
C GLN A 105 -8.80 0.83 4.53
N ILE A 106 -10.05 0.58 4.93
CA ILE A 106 -10.66 -0.74 4.93
C ILE A 106 -11.62 -0.80 3.75
N VAL A 107 -11.34 -1.68 2.81
CA VAL A 107 -12.12 -1.83 1.59
C VAL A 107 -12.80 -3.19 1.59
N ARG A 108 -14.12 -3.22 1.39
CA ARG A 108 -14.84 -4.43 1.04
C ARG A 108 -14.77 -4.59 -0.47
N VAL A 109 -14.25 -5.71 -0.90
CA VAL A 109 -14.08 -6.05 -2.32
C VAL A 109 -15.14 -7.07 -2.68
N ASN A 110 -16.18 -6.63 -3.39
CA ASN A 110 -17.33 -7.46 -3.78
C ASN A 110 -17.03 -8.27 -5.04
N SER A 111 -16.28 -7.67 -5.96
CA SER A 111 -15.79 -8.28 -7.20
C SER A 111 -14.49 -7.59 -7.62
N PRO A 112 -13.79 -8.05 -8.67
CA PRO A 112 -12.59 -7.37 -9.16
C PRO A 112 -12.79 -5.91 -9.58
N LEU A 113 -14.04 -5.50 -9.81
CA LEU A 113 -14.39 -4.15 -10.28
C LEU A 113 -15.35 -3.40 -9.34
N GLU A 114 -15.71 -3.98 -8.20
CA GLU A 114 -16.67 -3.39 -7.27
C GLU A 114 -16.12 -3.34 -5.85
N TYR A 115 -16.02 -2.12 -5.31
CA TYR A 115 -15.35 -1.83 -4.05
C TYR A 115 -16.19 -0.88 -3.19
N ASP A 116 -16.27 -1.17 -1.88
CA ASP A 116 -16.86 -0.27 -0.90
C ASP A 116 -15.80 0.14 0.13
N ILE A 117 -15.55 1.43 0.27
CA ILE A 117 -14.70 1.96 1.34
C ILE A 117 -15.53 1.96 2.62
N LEU A 118 -15.21 1.08 3.57
CA LEU A 118 -15.91 0.96 4.85
C LEU A 118 -15.38 1.95 5.88
N GLY A 119 -14.12 2.33 5.77
CA GLY A 119 -13.48 3.32 6.62
C GLY A 119 -12.14 3.75 6.04
N GLN A 120 -11.74 4.97 6.32
CA GLN A 120 -10.50 5.57 5.82
C GLN A 120 -9.89 6.54 6.81
N THR A 121 -8.65 6.94 6.59
CA THR A 121 -8.06 8.01 7.39
C THR A 121 -8.72 9.35 7.08
N ILE A 122 -8.96 10.14 8.14
CA ILE A 122 -9.50 11.50 8.04
C ILE A 122 -8.40 12.57 8.06
N ASP A 123 -7.15 12.14 8.25
CA ASP A 123 -5.96 13.01 8.30
C ASP A 123 -4.75 12.31 7.67
N ASP A 124 -3.63 12.19 8.39
CA ASP A 124 -2.43 11.52 7.90
C ASP A 124 -2.70 10.03 7.57
N ALA A 125 -2.03 9.48 6.57
CA ALA A 125 -1.98 8.04 6.38
C ALA A 125 -0.99 7.39 7.37
N VAL A 126 -1.15 6.09 7.64
CA VAL A 126 -0.28 5.36 8.57
C VAL A 126 1.19 5.35 8.12
N GLY A 127 1.47 5.27 6.81
CA GLY A 127 2.84 5.34 6.30
C GLY A 127 3.46 6.71 6.53
N GLU A 128 2.68 7.78 6.36
CA GLU A 128 3.11 9.14 6.69
C GLU A 128 3.38 9.30 8.20
N ALA A 129 2.59 8.65 9.06
CA ALA A 129 2.84 8.62 10.50
C ALA A 129 4.18 7.93 10.83
N PHE A 130 4.51 6.81 10.17
CA PHE A 130 5.83 6.17 10.29
C PHE A 130 6.97 7.10 9.87
N ASP A 131 6.84 7.78 8.72
CA ASP A 131 7.88 8.67 8.21
C ASP A 131 8.08 9.90 9.11
N LYS A 132 6.99 10.49 9.61
CA LYS A 132 7.03 11.61 10.56
C LYS A 132 7.69 11.20 11.89
N CYS A 133 7.36 10.02 12.41
CA CYS A 133 7.99 9.47 13.62
C CYS A 133 9.51 9.26 13.40
N SER A 134 9.87 8.57 12.32
CA SER A 134 11.28 8.34 11.98
C SER A 134 12.09 9.63 11.93
N LYS A 135 11.53 10.67 11.29
CA LYS A 135 12.17 11.98 11.23
C LYS A 135 12.34 12.62 12.62
N MET A 136 11.33 12.52 13.50
CA MET A 136 11.42 13.04 14.88
C MET A 136 12.47 12.32 15.72
N LEU A 137 12.62 11.01 15.50
CA LEU A 137 13.61 10.19 16.20
C LEU A 137 15.02 10.23 15.54
N GLY A 138 15.23 11.05 14.50
CA GLY A 138 16.51 11.16 13.80
C GLY A 138 16.91 9.92 12.99
N LEU A 139 15.94 9.05 12.62
CA LEU A 139 16.21 7.74 11.99
C LEU A 139 16.29 7.79 10.46
N GLY A 140 15.97 8.93 9.83
CA GLY A 140 16.03 9.10 8.38
C GLY A 140 14.75 8.70 7.64
N TYR A 141 14.86 8.48 6.32
CA TYR A 141 13.78 8.19 5.39
C TYR A 141 14.21 7.08 4.41
N PRO A 142 13.30 6.14 4.02
CA PRO A 142 11.91 5.98 4.47
C PRO A 142 11.81 5.45 5.90
N GLY A 143 10.85 5.97 6.68
CA GLY A 143 10.72 5.68 8.12
C GLY A 143 10.20 4.29 8.44
N GLY A 144 9.22 3.81 7.68
CA GLY A 144 8.56 2.53 7.93
C GLY A 144 9.54 1.35 8.09
N PRO A 145 10.43 1.08 7.11
CA PRO A 145 11.38 -0.03 7.21
C PRO A 145 12.40 0.12 8.35
N VAL A 146 12.80 1.34 8.68
CA VAL A 146 13.76 1.60 9.77
C VAL A 146 13.11 1.33 11.11
N ILE A 147 11.88 1.84 11.32
CA ILE A 147 11.11 1.61 12.56
C ILE A 147 10.81 0.11 12.71
N ASP A 148 10.37 -0.58 11.65
CA ASP A 148 10.08 -2.02 11.69
C ASP A 148 11.31 -2.86 12.10
N ARG A 149 12.49 -2.47 11.62
CA ARG A 149 13.75 -3.14 11.99
C ARG A 149 14.11 -2.92 13.46
N LEU A 150 14.04 -1.67 13.94
CA LEU A 150 14.38 -1.33 15.32
C LEU A 150 13.35 -1.86 16.31
N ALA A 151 12.08 -1.86 15.94
CA ALA A 151 10.99 -2.38 16.77
C ALA A 151 11.14 -3.86 17.15
N LYS A 152 11.85 -4.66 16.34
CA LYS A 152 12.16 -6.05 16.66
C LYS A 152 13.14 -6.24 17.81
N LEU A 153 13.87 -5.18 18.16
CA LEU A 153 14.90 -5.18 19.19
C LEU A 153 14.41 -4.59 20.52
N GLY A 154 13.25 -3.90 20.49
CA GLY A 154 12.70 -3.18 21.63
C GLY A 154 11.48 -3.84 22.26
N ASP A 155 11.11 -3.33 23.44
CA ASP A 155 9.90 -3.73 24.15
C ASP A 155 8.69 -2.92 23.66
N PRO A 156 7.68 -3.55 23.03
CA PRO A 156 6.49 -2.86 22.50
C PRO A 156 5.54 -2.35 23.60
N ASP A 157 5.71 -2.77 24.84
CA ASP A 157 4.86 -2.40 25.98
C ASP A 157 5.50 -1.38 26.94
N ARG A 158 6.75 -0.96 26.65
CA ARG A 158 7.48 -0.03 27.51
C ARG A 158 6.87 1.38 27.54
N PHE A 159 6.42 1.89 26.40
CA PHE A 159 5.84 3.23 26.29
C PHE A 159 4.42 3.16 25.73
N HIS A 160 3.56 4.06 26.21
CA HIS A 160 2.16 4.12 25.79
C HIS A 160 1.85 5.46 25.12
N PHE A 161 1.37 5.40 23.88
CA PHE A 161 0.93 6.57 23.15
C PHE A 161 -0.59 6.62 23.05
N ALA A 162 -1.15 7.84 23.12
CA ALA A 162 -2.59 8.03 23.04
C ALA A 162 -3.14 7.54 21.70
N LYS A 163 -4.22 6.75 21.75
CA LYS A 163 -4.94 6.28 20.56
C LYS A 163 -6.13 7.19 20.32
N PRO A 164 -6.30 7.75 19.11
CA PRO A 164 -7.47 8.56 18.79
C PRO A 164 -8.76 7.74 18.91
N ASN A 165 -9.79 8.34 19.50
CA ASN A 165 -11.12 7.74 19.54
C ASN A 165 -11.98 8.30 18.42
N ILE A 166 -11.90 7.70 17.23
CA ILE A 166 -12.65 8.10 16.03
C ILE A 166 -13.89 7.21 15.90
N PRO A 167 -15.08 7.78 15.66
CA PRO A 167 -16.29 7.01 15.44
C PRO A 167 -16.21 6.10 14.19
N GLY A 168 -17.06 5.10 14.13
CA GLY A 168 -17.16 4.21 12.97
C GLY A 168 -15.87 3.44 12.69
N LEU A 169 -15.58 3.26 11.41
CA LEU A 169 -14.41 2.51 10.92
C LEU A 169 -13.26 3.41 10.44
N ASP A 170 -13.43 4.73 10.52
CA ASP A 170 -12.41 5.69 10.11
C ASP A 170 -11.20 5.69 11.04
N TYR A 171 -10.07 6.16 10.51
CA TYR A 171 -8.79 6.29 11.22
C TYR A 171 -8.40 7.76 11.42
N SER A 172 -7.53 8.00 12.40
CA SER A 172 -6.75 9.22 12.52
C SER A 172 -5.35 8.86 13.05
N PHE A 173 -4.33 9.49 12.51
CA PHE A 173 -2.94 9.26 12.90
C PHE A 173 -2.19 10.55 13.29
N SER A 174 -2.74 11.74 13.00
CA SER A 174 -2.08 13.02 13.28
C SER A 174 -1.82 13.26 14.77
N GLY A 175 -2.76 12.86 15.63
CA GLY A 175 -2.64 13.00 17.08
C GLY A 175 -1.51 12.19 17.70
N ILE A 176 -1.16 11.04 17.12
CA ILE A 176 -0.09 10.17 17.61
C ILE A 176 1.28 10.83 17.45
N LYS A 177 1.49 11.53 16.34
CA LYS A 177 2.70 12.32 16.11
C LYS A 177 2.91 13.33 17.23
N THR A 178 1.87 14.06 17.59
CA THR A 178 1.92 15.08 18.66
C THR A 178 2.18 14.44 20.02
N SER A 179 1.55 13.30 20.30
CA SER A 179 1.78 12.53 21.53
C SER A 179 3.23 12.08 21.64
N LEU A 180 3.80 11.52 20.57
CA LEU A 180 5.21 11.11 20.56
C LEU A 180 6.15 12.31 20.74
N LEU A 181 5.90 13.41 20.03
CA LEU A 181 6.75 14.62 20.09
C LEU A 181 6.83 15.17 21.51
N TYR A 182 5.70 15.32 22.18
CA TYR A 182 5.67 15.84 23.56
C TYR A 182 6.31 14.87 24.52
N PHE A 183 6.03 13.58 24.38
CA PHE A 183 6.64 12.55 25.21
C PHE A 183 8.17 12.57 25.12
N VAL A 184 8.73 12.53 23.90
CA VAL A 184 10.20 12.54 23.69
C VAL A 184 10.82 13.83 24.20
N ARG A 185 10.19 14.99 23.95
CA ARG A 185 10.67 16.29 24.46
C ARG A 185 10.72 16.32 25.98
N ASP A 186 9.67 15.86 26.65
CA ASP A 186 9.55 15.92 28.10
C ASP A 186 10.52 14.93 28.78
N GLU A 187 10.80 13.77 28.18
CA GLU A 187 11.79 12.82 28.66
C GLU A 187 13.23 13.27 28.41
N MET A 188 13.51 13.87 27.25
CA MET A 188 14.84 14.45 26.96
C MET A 188 15.16 15.66 27.84
N ALA A 189 14.18 16.39 28.34
CA ALA A 189 14.39 17.44 29.34
C ALA A 189 14.89 16.90 30.69
N LYS A 190 14.59 15.63 31.01
CA LYS A 190 15.02 14.93 32.24
C LYS A 190 16.36 14.18 32.03
N ASP A 191 16.51 13.54 30.88
CA ASP A 191 17.72 12.80 30.46
C ASP A 191 18.04 13.13 29.00
N PRO A 192 19.08 13.95 28.74
CA PRO A 192 19.46 14.30 27.36
C PRO A 192 19.77 13.09 26.46
N ASP A 193 20.20 11.97 27.04
CA ASP A 193 20.54 10.74 26.32
C ASP A 193 19.34 9.81 26.18
N PHE A 194 18.14 10.20 26.62
CA PHE A 194 16.94 9.37 26.64
C PHE A 194 16.64 8.73 25.30
N LEU A 195 16.73 9.50 24.22
CA LEU A 195 16.43 9.03 22.87
C LEU A 195 17.37 7.89 22.43
N GLU A 196 18.69 8.06 22.67
CA GLU A 196 19.67 7.04 22.29
C GLU A 196 19.53 5.76 23.13
N LYS A 197 19.21 5.89 24.43
CA LYS A 197 19.03 4.77 25.35
C LYS A 197 17.74 3.96 25.09
N ASN A 198 16.72 4.57 24.47
CA ASN A 198 15.38 3.97 24.37
C ASN A 198 14.86 3.91 22.92
N LYS A 199 15.72 4.04 21.94
CA LYS A 199 15.36 4.14 20.50
C LYS A 199 14.55 2.94 20.02
N GLU A 200 15.00 1.74 20.36
CA GLU A 200 14.35 0.49 19.98
C GLU A 200 12.98 0.35 20.64
N ASP A 201 12.87 0.66 21.93
CA ASP A 201 11.61 0.58 22.67
C ASP A 201 10.60 1.63 22.21
N LEU A 202 11.06 2.83 21.86
CA LEU A 202 10.23 3.87 21.25
C LEU A 202 9.67 3.40 19.90
N CYS A 203 10.51 2.81 19.05
CA CYS A 203 10.09 2.26 17.76
C CYS A 203 9.08 1.12 17.96
N ALA A 204 9.34 0.19 18.88
CA ALA A 204 8.48 -0.95 19.16
C ALA A 204 7.09 -0.51 19.68
N SER A 205 7.08 0.38 20.68
CA SER A 205 5.84 0.89 21.28
C SER A 205 5.03 1.74 20.32
N PHE A 206 5.69 2.56 19.49
CA PHE A 206 5.04 3.36 18.46
C PHE A 206 4.42 2.47 17.36
N GLN A 207 5.18 1.53 16.81
CA GLN A 207 4.70 0.56 15.83
C GLN A 207 3.49 -0.23 16.36
N LYS A 208 3.59 -0.74 17.58
CA LYS A 208 2.48 -1.44 18.24
C LYS A 208 1.23 -0.58 18.30
N THR A 209 1.38 0.70 18.66
CA THR A 209 0.25 1.64 18.76
C THR A 209 -0.45 1.82 17.41
N LEU A 210 0.32 2.03 16.31
CA LEU A 210 -0.25 2.15 14.96
C LEU A 210 -0.95 0.87 14.52
N ILE A 211 -0.33 -0.29 14.76
CA ILE A 211 -0.91 -1.60 14.42
C ILE A 211 -2.19 -1.84 15.21
N ASP A 212 -2.23 -1.50 16.49
CA ASP A 212 -3.43 -1.67 17.32
C ASP A 212 -4.61 -0.83 16.81
N ILE A 213 -4.35 0.40 16.33
CA ILE A 213 -5.38 1.26 15.72
C ILE A 213 -5.92 0.62 14.44
N LEU A 214 -5.04 0.20 13.54
CA LEU A 214 -5.44 -0.46 12.29
C LEU A 214 -6.26 -1.72 12.56
N MET A 215 -5.75 -2.59 13.43
CA MET A 215 -6.38 -3.87 13.75
C MET A 215 -7.69 -3.72 14.51
N GLY A 216 -7.81 -2.72 15.38
CA GLY A 216 -9.07 -2.45 16.10
C GLY A 216 -10.24 -2.20 15.15
N LYS A 217 -10.02 -1.39 14.11
CA LYS A 217 -11.02 -1.09 13.08
C LYS A 217 -11.26 -2.25 12.12
N LEU A 218 -10.20 -2.96 11.70
CA LEU A 218 -10.32 -4.14 10.85
C LEU A 218 -11.13 -5.25 11.53
N VAL A 219 -10.88 -5.51 12.82
CA VAL A 219 -11.66 -6.49 13.59
C VAL A 219 -13.12 -6.10 13.66
N ARG A 220 -13.40 -4.81 13.88
CA ARG A 220 -14.76 -4.30 13.89
C ARG A 220 -15.43 -4.45 12.52
N ALA A 221 -14.76 -4.09 11.43
CA ALA A 221 -15.27 -4.25 10.07
C ALA A 221 -15.59 -5.71 9.75
N ALA A 222 -14.69 -6.64 10.10
CA ALA A 222 -14.91 -8.08 9.89
C ALA A 222 -16.12 -8.60 10.69
N LYS A 223 -16.34 -8.08 11.90
CA LYS A 223 -17.52 -8.43 12.73
C LYS A 223 -18.82 -7.89 12.12
N GLU A 224 -18.83 -6.63 11.68
CA GLU A 224 -20.01 -5.96 11.10
C GLU A 224 -20.41 -6.58 9.76
N THR A 225 -19.43 -6.88 8.90
CA THR A 225 -19.68 -7.48 7.57
C THR A 225 -19.83 -8.99 7.59
N LYS A 226 -19.41 -9.66 8.66
CA LYS A 226 -19.30 -11.13 8.78
C LYS A 226 -18.32 -11.76 7.78
N ILE A 227 -17.48 -10.96 7.12
CA ILE A 227 -16.47 -11.44 6.18
C ILE A 227 -15.28 -12.00 6.97
N ARG A 228 -14.78 -13.17 6.57
CA ARG A 228 -13.66 -13.87 7.21
C ARG A 228 -12.45 -14.04 6.31
N GLN A 229 -12.47 -13.48 5.12
CA GLN A 229 -11.31 -13.43 4.23
C GLN A 229 -10.70 -12.04 4.29
N ILE A 230 -9.46 -11.97 4.73
CA ILE A 230 -8.76 -10.71 5.00
C ILE A 230 -7.48 -10.66 4.16
N THR A 231 -7.30 -9.58 3.44
CA THR A 231 -6.08 -9.27 2.68
C THR A 231 -5.44 -7.98 3.21
N ILE A 232 -4.18 -7.78 2.85
CA ILE A 232 -3.50 -6.49 3.02
C ILE A 232 -2.89 -6.06 1.68
N GLY A 233 -2.80 -4.74 1.46
CA GLY A 233 -2.18 -4.14 0.29
C GLY A 233 -1.51 -2.81 0.59
N GLY A 234 -0.68 -2.31 -0.34
CA GLY A 234 0.08 -1.08 -0.19
C GLY A 234 1.42 -1.26 0.53
N GLY A 235 2.30 -0.28 0.42
CA GLY A 235 3.70 -0.38 0.90
C GLY A 235 3.87 -0.71 2.38
N VAL A 236 2.96 -0.24 3.26
CA VAL A 236 3.00 -0.55 4.70
C VAL A 236 2.61 -2.00 4.98
N SER A 237 2.00 -2.71 4.04
CA SER A 237 1.75 -4.15 4.15
C SER A 237 3.02 -5.01 4.22
N ALA A 238 4.19 -4.41 3.94
CA ALA A 238 5.51 -5.02 4.16
C ALA A 238 5.94 -5.04 5.64
N ASN A 239 5.32 -4.22 6.51
CA ASN A 239 5.67 -4.14 7.93
C ASN A 239 5.47 -5.50 8.61
N SER A 240 6.54 -6.02 9.21
CA SER A 240 6.55 -7.38 9.78
C SER A 240 5.60 -7.51 10.96
N GLY A 241 5.55 -6.53 11.85
CA GLY A 241 4.64 -6.55 13.01
C GLY A 241 3.16 -6.53 12.61
N LEU A 242 2.80 -5.78 11.55
CA LEU A 242 1.44 -5.79 11.01
C LEU A 242 1.08 -7.16 10.43
N ARG A 243 1.99 -7.77 9.66
CA ARG A 243 1.78 -9.11 9.07
C ARG A 243 1.58 -10.18 10.16
N GLU A 244 2.45 -10.20 11.15
CA GLU A 244 2.36 -11.11 12.30
C GLU A 244 1.04 -10.93 13.06
N ARG A 245 0.63 -9.69 13.29
CA ARG A 245 -0.63 -9.39 14.00
C ARG A 245 -1.86 -9.83 13.21
N ILE A 246 -1.90 -9.65 11.90
CA ILE A 246 -3.00 -10.12 11.04
C ILE A 246 -3.11 -11.65 11.08
N VAL A 247 -1.98 -12.36 10.98
CA VAL A 247 -1.96 -13.83 11.06
C VAL A 247 -2.42 -14.31 12.43
N ALA A 248 -1.96 -13.68 13.51
CA ALA A 248 -2.34 -14.04 14.87
C ALA A 248 -3.85 -13.82 15.13
N GLU A 249 -4.39 -12.65 14.71
CA GLU A 249 -5.83 -12.37 14.82
C GLU A 249 -6.65 -13.29 13.90
N GLY A 250 -6.10 -13.65 12.74
CA GLY A 250 -6.70 -14.61 11.82
C GLY A 250 -6.89 -15.97 12.48
N LYS A 251 -5.85 -16.53 13.11
CA LYS A 251 -5.93 -17.78 13.87
C LYS A 251 -6.94 -17.68 15.01
N LYS A 252 -6.92 -16.59 15.77
CA LYS A 252 -7.82 -16.37 16.92
C LYS A 252 -9.29 -16.28 16.51
N ARG A 253 -9.58 -15.69 15.33
CA ARG A 253 -10.96 -15.38 14.89
C ARG A 253 -11.48 -16.30 13.80
N GLY A 254 -10.68 -17.25 13.33
CA GLY A 254 -11.04 -18.14 12.23
C GLY A 254 -11.10 -17.41 10.88
N TRP A 255 -10.21 -16.42 10.66
CA TRP A 255 -10.08 -15.77 9.36
C TRP A 255 -9.12 -16.55 8.47
N LYS A 256 -9.40 -16.56 7.19
CA LYS A 256 -8.42 -16.88 6.16
C LYS A 256 -7.70 -15.59 5.75
N THR A 257 -6.39 -15.54 5.97
CA THR A 257 -5.58 -14.33 5.72
C THR A 257 -4.69 -14.54 4.50
N PHE A 258 -4.67 -13.55 3.60
CA PHE A 258 -3.87 -13.57 2.38
C PHE A 258 -2.92 -12.37 2.41
N LEU A 259 -1.64 -12.63 2.43
CA LEU A 259 -0.59 -11.63 2.50
C LEU A 259 0.22 -11.67 1.20
N PRO A 260 0.29 -10.57 0.44
CA PRO A 260 1.09 -10.57 -0.78
C PRO A 260 2.57 -10.83 -0.44
N GLU A 261 3.31 -11.43 -1.36
CA GLU A 261 4.75 -11.54 -1.21
C GLU A 261 5.39 -10.14 -1.13
N PHE A 262 6.51 -10.03 -0.43
CA PHE A 262 7.17 -8.74 -0.22
C PHE A 262 7.43 -7.96 -1.52
N LYS A 263 7.78 -8.64 -2.61
CA LYS A 263 8.01 -8.01 -3.92
C LYS A 263 6.75 -7.40 -4.56
N PHE A 264 5.55 -7.74 -4.06
CA PHE A 264 4.26 -7.20 -4.52
C PHE A 264 3.60 -6.26 -3.51
N THR A 265 4.26 -5.95 -2.39
CA THR A 265 3.73 -5.00 -1.40
C THR A 265 3.94 -3.55 -1.80
N THR A 266 5.07 -3.24 -2.42
CA THR A 266 5.38 -1.92 -2.98
C THR A 266 4.91 -1.81 -4.42
N ASP A 267 5.02 -0.62 -5.00
CA ASP A 267 4.65 -0.35 -6.39
C ASP A 267 5.35 -1.32 -7.35
N ASN A 268 4.58 -1.98 -8.18
CA ASN A 268 5.08 -2.94 -9.16
C ASN A 268 4.13 -3.06 -10.35
N ALA A 269 4.64 -3.44 -11.51
CA ALA A 269 3.84 -3.56 -12.73
C ALA A 269 2.91 -4.78 -12.71
N ALA A 270 3.24 -5.84 -11.97
CA ALA A 270 2.42 -7.05 -11.93
C ALA A 270 1.04 -6.79 -11.30
N MET A 271 0.96 -5.96 -10.24
CA MET A 271 -0.31 -5.58 -9.64
C MET A 271 -1.20 -4.77 -10.60
N ILE A 272 -0.59 -3.92 -11.44
CA ILE A 272 -1.32 -3.15 -12.45
C ILE A 272 -1.78 -4.06 -13.59
N ALA A 273 -0.95 -5.01 -14.00
CA ALA A 273 -1.30 -5.98 -15.03
C ALA A 273 -2.49 -6.87 -14.60
N VAL A 274 -2.52 -7.34 -13.35
CA VAL A 274 -3.63 -8.13 -12.81
C VAL A 274 -4.92 -7.32 -12.75
N ALA A 275 -4.89 -6.09 -12.25
CA ALA A 275 -6.05 -5.21 -12.23
C ALA A 275 -6.54 -4.91 -13.66
N GLY A 276 -5.62 -4.62 -14.58
CA GLY A 276 -5.92 -4.41 -15.99
C GLY A 276 -6.48 -5.67 -16.66
N TRP A 277 -6.00 -6.86 -16.30
CA TRP A 277 -6.53 -8.11 -16.83
C TRP A 277 -8.01 -8.33 -16.45
N PHE A 278 -8.38 -8.07 -15.20
CA PHE A 278 -9.78 -8.15 -14.79
C PHE A 278 -10.67 -7.18 -15.58
N ARG A 279 -10.25 -5.92 -15.74
CA ARG A 279 -10.95 -4.92 -16.54
C ARG A 279 -11.05 -5.31 -18.02
N TYR A 280 -9.94 -5.78 -18.59
CA TYR A 280 -9.91 -6.27 -19.98
C TYR A 280 -10.90 -7.42 -20.20
N LYS A 281 -10.94 -8.39 -19.27
CA LYS A 281 -11.88 -9.54 -19.32
C LYS A 281 -13.34 -9.10 -19.17
N ALA A 282 -13.59 -8.01 -18.47
CA ALA A 282 -14.93 -7.40 -18.37
C ALA A 282 -15.31 -6.57 -19.62
N GLY A 283 -14.44 -6.48 -20.62
CA GLY A 283 -14.71 -5.77 -21.87
C GLY A 283 -14.30 -4.29 -21.85
N GLU A 284 -13.69 -3.79 -20.76
CA GLU A 284 -13.27 -2.40 -20.70
C GLU A 284 -12.12 -2.10 -21.67
N ARG A 285 -12.22 -0.95 -22.32
CA ARG A 285 -11.22 -0.40 -23.22
C ARG A 285 -11.09 1.09 -22.95
N THR A 286 -9.86 1.59 -22.94
CA THR A 286 -9.57 3.01 -22.67
C THR A 286 -9.28 3.74 -23.97
N PRO A 287 -9.97 4.87 -24.24
CA PRO A 287 -9.71 5.66 -25.46
C PRO A 287 -8.37 6.40 -25.37
N LEU A 288 -7.83 6.77 -26.53
CA LEU A 288 -6.51 7.40 -26.64
C LEU A 288 -6.47 8.85 -26.12
N ASP A 289 -7.61 9.50 -25.93
CA ASP A 289 -7.71 10.87 -25.38
C ASP A 289 -7.67 10.91 -23.84
N VAL A 290 -7.64 9.75 -23.16
CA VAL A 290 -7.56 9.67 -21.69
C VAL A 290 -6.39 10.50 -21.15
N ALA A 291 -6.62 11.26 -20.09
CA ALA A 291 -5.58 11.96 -19.34
C ALA A 291 -5.30 11.28 -17.99
N PRO A 292 -4.05 11.26 -17.52
CA PRO A 292 -3.73 10.84 -16.17
C PRO A 292 -4.23 11.84 -15.16
N VAL A 293 -4.50 11.38 -13.93
CA VAL A 293 -5.00 12.22 -12.83
C VAL A 293 -4.18 12.00 -11.56
N SER A 294 -3.76 13.09 -10.92
CA SER A 294 -2.97 13.01 -9.69
C SER A 294 -3.77 12.54 -8.48
N ARG A 295 -5.09 12.71 -8.49
CA ARG A 295 -6.03 12.25 -7.46
C ARG A 295 -7.19 11.53 -8.12
N MET A 296 -7.61 10.42 -7.53
CA MET A 296 -8.81 9.68 -7.91
C MET A 296 -9.59 9.44 -6.62
N ALA A 297 -10.86 9.85 -6.61
CA ALA A 297 -11.75 9.63 -5.46
C ALA A 297 -12.30 8.20 -5.43
N ASP A 298 -12.48 7.60 -6.62
CA ASP A 298 -13.13 6.30 -6.80
C ASP A 298 -12.15 5.24 -7.33
N TYR A 299 -12.45 3.99 -7.03
CA TYR A 299 -11.75 2.82 -7.54
C TYR A 299 -12.17 2.48 -8.97
#